data_ce9e4f7032a43ec34a539e3f14687a54
#
_entry.id   ce9e4f7032a43ec34a539e3f14687a54
#
_cell.length_a   1.000
_cell.length_b   1.000
_cell.length_c   1.000
_cell.angle_alpha   90.00
_cell.angle_beta   90.00
_cell.angle_gamma   90.00
#
_symmetry.space_group_name_H-M   'P 1'
#
loop_
_entity.id
_entity.type
_entity.pdbx_description
1 polymer ?
#
loop_
_entity_poly.entity_id
_entity_poly.type
_entity_poly.pdbx_seq_one_letter_code
_entity_poly.pdbx_strand_id
1 'polypeptide(L)'
;MPEENTSNAKSMSLIVTKGSLDWAYPPFILATTAASMGLDVSMFFTFYGLGLLQKKMDLEVTALGNPAMKMPMAGMHIGMPNLIAAMPGVGSMATGMMKNMIEKKGVASIEELREEAIEGDVRLIGCQMTLDL
;
A
#
# COMPACT_ATOMS: atom_id res chain seq x y z
N MET A 1 30.66 21.07 0.03
CA MET A 1 30.51 19.70 0.53
C MET A 1 29.89 19.80 1.91
N PRO A 2 28.70 19.30 2.10
CA PRO A 2 28.22 19.26 3.46
C PRO A 2 29.19 18.41 4.27
N GLU A 3 29.51 18.91 5.42
CA GLU A 3 30.31 18.15 6.36
C GLU A 3 29.68 16.80 6.56
N GLU A 4 30.50 15.76 6.54
CA GLU A 4 30.03 14.43 6.87
C GLU A 4 29.27 14.51 8.18
N ASN A 5 27.99 14.29 8.09
CA ASN A 5 27.17 14.17 9.25
C ASN A 5 27.71 13.00 10.07
N THR A 6 28.30 13.30 11.22
CA THR A 6 28.89 12.32 12.12
C THR A 6 27.85 11.32 12.66
N SER A 7 26.58 11.63 12.58
CA SER A 7 25.51 10.65 12.74
C SER A 7 25.31 9.93 11.40
N ASN A 8 25.79 8.73 11.27
CA ASN A 8 25.54 7.86 10.10
C ASN A 8 24.04 7.49 9.94
N ALA A 9 23.13 8.32 10.41
CA ALA A 9 21.72 8.11 10.33
C ALA A 9 21.27 8.25 8.88
N LYS A 10 20.91 7.16 8.25
CA LYS A 10 20.30 7.15 6.93
C LYS A 10 18.81 7.39 7.09
N SER A 11 18.23 8.07 6.13
CA SER A 11 16.79 8.34 6.09
C SER A 11 16.18 7.85 4.79
N MET A 12 14.89 7.53 4.84
CA MET A 12 14.09 7.19 3.68
C MET A 12 12.78 7.95 3.73
N SER A 13 12.38 8.52 2.61
CA SER A 13 11.09 9.18 2.47
C SER A 13 10.29 8.52 1.36
N LEU A 14 9.02 8.26 1.61
CA LEU A 14 8.10 7.64 0.68
C LEU A 14 6.94 8.58 0.40
N ILE A 15 6.59 8.73 -0.87
CA ILE A 15 5.41 9.49 -1.29
C ILE A 15 4.34 8.49 -1.72
N VAL A 16 3.19 8.53 -1.05
CA VAL A 16 2.09 7.60 -1.25
C VAL A 16 0.92 8.33 -1.88
N THR A 17 0.62 8.02 -3.12
CA THR A 17 -0.40 8.73 -3.91
C THR A 17 -1.64 7.89 -4.22
N LYS A 18 -1.59 6.59 -4.00
CA LYS A 18 -2.68 5.66 -4.32
C LYS A 18 -3.14 4.92 -3.07
N GLY A 19 -4.45 4.75 -2.96
CA GLY A 19 -5.10 4.16 -1.78
C GLY A 19 -5.75 2.81 -2.02
N SER A 20 -5.56 2.18 -3.18
CA SER A 20 -6.06 0.83 -3.42
C SER A 20 -5.23 -0.22 -2.67
N LEU A 21 -5.81 -1.39 -2.42
CA LEU A 21 -5.19 -2.44 -1.63
C LEU A 21 -3.83 -2.89 -2.20
N ASP A 22 -3.76 -3.08 -3.51
CA ASP A 22 -2.55 -3.51 -4.21
C ASP A 22 -1.43 -2.46 -4.20
N TRP A 23 -1.78 -1.18 -4.13
CA TRP A 23 -0.82 -0.07 -4.03
C TRP A 23 -0.46 0.32 -2.60
N ALA A 24 -1.24 -0.14 -1.61
CA ALA A 24 -0.99 0.15 -0.20
C ALA A 24 0.15 -0.69 0.38
N TYR A 25 0.27 -1.94 -0.02
CA TYR A 25 1.26 -2.87 0.53
C TYR A 25 2.72 -2.44 0.30
N PRO A 26 3.16 -2.09 -0.93
CA PRO A 26 4.56 -1.78 -1.16
C PRO A 26 5.12 -0.66 -0.27
N PRO A 27 4.46 0.50 -0.12
CA PRO A 27 5.01 1.55 0.72
C PRO A 27 5.09 1.17 2.20
N PHE A 28 4.08 0.48 2.75
CA PHE A 28 4.13 0.04 4.14
C PHE A 28 5.17 -1.05 4.39
N ILE A 29 5.33 -1.99 3.47
CA ILE A 29 6.37 -3.02 3.56
C ILE A 29 7.75 -2.38 3.53
N LEU A 30 7.99 -1.46 2.62
CA LEU A 30 9.26 -0.74 2.54
C LEU A 30 9.53 0.09 3.80
N ALA A 31 8.52 0.79 4.29
CA ALA A 31 8.67 1.63 5.49
C ALA A 31 8.97 0.80 6.74
N THR A 32 8.24 -0.27 6.99
CA THR A 32 8.46 -1.13 8.15
C THR A 32 9.80 -1.84 8.09
N THR A 33 10.19 -2.32 6.91
CA THR A 33 11.49 -2.95 6.70
C THR A 33 12.63 -1.96 6.93
N ALA A 34 12.55 -0.78 6.35
CA ALA A 34 13.59 0.25 6.53
C ALA A 34 13.70 0.69 7.99
N ALA A 35 12.58 0.86 8.68
CA ALA A 35 12.58 1.19 10.10
C ALA A 35 13.24 0.11 10.94
N SER A 36 12.99 -1.17 10.64
CA SER A 36 13.64 -2.29 11.35
C SER A 36 15.15 -2.37 11.08
N MET A 37 15.60 -1.81 9.97
CA MET A 37 17.03 -1.68 9.64
C MET A 37 17.69 -0.46 10.29
N GLY A 38 16.95 0.33 11.05
CA GLY A 38 17.46 1.51 11.73
C GLY A 38 17.43 2.81 10.92
N LEU A 39 16.75 2.84 9.78
CA LEU A 39 16.57 4.06 9.00
C LEU A 39 15.53 4.97 9.66
N ASP A 40 15.71 6.28 9.49
CA ASP A 40 14.70 7.28 9.83
C ASP A 40 13.71 7.40 8.66
N VAL A 41 12.47 6.95 8.84
CA VAL A 41 11.51 6.79 7.76
C VAL A 41 10.37 7.79 7.91
N SER A 42 10.01 8.44 6.81
CA SER A 42 8.84 9.31 6.69
C SER A 42 7.99 8.88 5.49
N MET A 43 6.67 8.81 5.68
CA MET A 43 5.71 8.55 4.61
C MET A 43 4.81 9.77 4.45
N PHE A 44 4.76 10.31 3.24
CA PHE A 44 3.93 11.45 2.90
C PHE A 44 2.76 10.99 2.03
N PHE A 45 1.55 11.15 2.57
CA PHE A 45 0.31 10.71 1.92
C PHE A 45 -0.38 11.88 1.26
N THR A 46 -0.67 11.75 -0.02
CA THR A 46 -1.34 12.77 -0.80
C THR A 46 -2.37 12.16 -1.75
N PHE A 47 -3.34 12.95 -2.19
CA PHE A 47 -4.43 12.49 -3.06
C PHE A 47 -5.11 11.23 -2.50
N TYR A 48 -5.27 10.20 -3.30
CA TYR A 48 -5.93 8.95 -2.89
C TYR A 48 -5.17 8.19 -1.80
N GLY A 49 -3.87 8.45 -1.66
CA GLY A 49 -3.08 7.88 -0.56
C GLY A 49 -3.55 8.30 0.83
N LEU A 50 -4.22 9.44 0.96
CA LEU A 50 -4.80 9.89 2.23
C LEU A 50 -5.80 8.90 2.82
N GLY A 51 -6.45 8.08 1.99
CA GLY A 51 -7.34 7.04 2.46
C GLY A 51 -6.68 6.02 3.37
N LEU A 52 -5.36 5.85 3.27
CA LEU A 52 -4.59 4.93 4.10
C LEU A 52 -4.33 5.45 5.51
N LEU A 53 -4.67 6.71 5.79
CA LEU A 53 -4.59 7.32 7.12
C LEU A 53 -5.90 7.25 7.90
N GLN A 54 -6.97 6.78 7.29
CA GLN A 54 -8.27 6.64 7.93
C GLN A 54 -8.23 5.57 9.03
N LYS A 55 -9.03 5.77 10.08
CA LYS A 55 -9.12 4.82 11.19
C LYS A 55 -9.65 3.46 10.74
N LYS A 56 -10.66 3.48 9.88
CA LYS A 56 -11.20 2.28 9.23
C LYS A 56 -10.88 2.35 7.75
N MET A 57 -10.28 1.31 7.23
CA MET A 57 -9.93 1.19 5.83
C MET A 57 -10.71 0.05 5.21
N ASP A 58 -11.42 0.34 4.13
CA ASP A 58 -12.04 -0.66 3.27
C ASP A 58 -11.42 -0.52 1.88
N LEU A 59 -10.27 -1.16 1.72
CA LEU A 59 -9.45 -1.01 0.52
C LEU A 59 -9.82 -2.05 -0.52
N GLU A 60 -9.97 -1.59 -1.75
CA GLU A 60 -10.22 -2.42 -2.92
C GLU A 60 -8.98 -2.52 -3.80
N VAL A 61 -8.90 -3.62 -4.54
CA VAL A 61 -7.85 -3.85 -5.52
C VAL A 61 -8.16 -3.06 -6.79
N THR A 62 -7.12 -2.55 -7.44
CA THR A 62 -7.25 -1.96 -8.78
C THR A 62 -7.45 -3.08 -9.80
N ALA A 63 -8.68 -3.27 -10.27
CA ALA A 63 -9.01 -4.29 -11.26
C ALA A 63 -8.92 -3.75 -12.69
N LEU A 64 -9.50 -2.58 -12.95
CA LEU A 64 -9.54 -1.96 -14.26
C LEU A 64 -8.16 -1.43 -14.66
N GLY A 65 -7.71 -1.81 -15.86
CA GLY A 65 -6.42 -1.37 -16.36
C GLY A 65 -5.21 -2.01 -15.67
N ASN A 66 -5.40 -3.06 -14.89
CA ASN A 66 -4.32 -3.75 -14.19
C ASN A 66 -3.86 -5.00 -14.96
N PRO A 67 -2.76 -4.92 -15.72
CA PRO A 67 -2.29 -6.05 -16.53
C PRO A 67 -1.71 -7.20 -15.69
N ALA A 68 -1.36 -6.94 -14.44
CA ALA A 68 -0.84 -7.97 -13.53
C ALA A 68 -1.93 -8.83 -12.92
N MET A 69 -3.19 -8.37 -12.95
CA MET A 69 -4.31 -9.14 -12.41
C MET A 69 -4.69 -10.29 -13.32
N LYS A 70 -4.70 -11.49 -12.77
CA LYS A 70 -4.99 -12.73 -13.50
C LYS A 70 -6.18 -13.44 -12.90
N MET A 71 -7.00 -14.03 -13.77
CA MET A 71 -8.10 -14.90 -13.34
C MET A 71 -7.63 -16.35 -13.29
N PRO A 72 -7.86 -17.08 -12.19
CA PRO A 72 -7.64 -18.50 -12.16
C PRO A 72 -8.78 -19.22 -12.92
N MET A 73 -8.50 -19.67 -14.13
CA MET A 73 -9.42 -20.51 -14.90
C MET A 73 -8.75 -21.82 -15.28
N ALA A 74 -9.33 -22.94 -14.85
CA ALA A 74 -8.91 -24.28 -15.22
C ALA A 74 -7.38 -24.56 -15.08
N GLY A 75 -6.75 -24.01 -14.03
CA GLY A 75 -5.31 -24.20 -13.78
C GLY A 75 -4.41 -23.28 -14.59
N MET A 76 -4.96 -22.41 -15.43
CA MET A 76 -4.21 -21.39 -16.15
C MET A 76 -4.50 -20.00 -15.56
N HIS A 77 -3.45 -19.20 -15.39
CA HIS A 77 -3.58 -17.82 -14.97
C HIS A 77 -3.68 -16.91 -16.20
N ILE A 78 -4.92 -16.57 -16.57
CA ILE A 78 -5.20 -15.70 -17.71
C ILE A 78 -5.34 -14.26 -17.22
N GLY A 79 -4.71 -13.31 -17.92
CA GLY A 79 -4.85 -11.88 -17.63
C GLY A 79 -6.32 -11.44 -17.72
N MET A 80 -6.76 -10.62 -16.76
CA MET A 80 -8.14 -10.12 -16.74
C MET A 80 -8.33 -9.04 -17.81
N PRO A 81 -9.21 -9.22 -18.82
CA PRO A 81 -9.53 -8.17 -19.78
C PRO A 81 -10.22 -6.99 -19.11
N ASN A 82 -9.94 -5.76 -19.58
CA ASN A 82 -10.57 -4.55 -19.06
C ASN A 82 -12.10 -4.59 -19.14
N LEU A 83 -12.65 -5.24 -20.17
CA LEU A 83 -14.10 -5.39 -20.33
C LEU A 83 -14.72 -6.14 -19.14
N ILE A 84 -14.08 -7.22 -18.69
CA ILE A 84 -14.51 -7.99 -17.52
C ILE A 84 -14.28 -7.21 -16.25
N ALA A 85 -13.13 -6.54 -16.13
CA ALA A 85 -12.80 -5.72 -14.97
C ALA A 85 -13.75 -4.53 -14.78
N ALA A 86 -14.35 -4.03 -15.86
CA ALA A 86 -15.33 -2.95 -15.83
C ALA A 86 -16.74 -3.41 -15.43
N MET A 87 -17.01 -4.71 -15.37
CA MET A 87 -18.33 -5.24 -14.97
C MET A 87 -18.61 -4.95 -13.49
N PRO A 88 -19.88 -4.62 -13.12
CA PRO A 88 -20.25 -4.41 -11.72
C PRO A 88 -19.93 -5.63 -10.85
N GLY A 89 -19.30 -5.40 -9.70
CA GLY A 89 -18.97 -6.43 -8.73
C GLY A 89 -17.65 -7.17 -8.95
N VAL A 90 -17.00 -7.01 -10.10
CA VAL A 90 -15.71 -7.68 -10.37
C VAL A 90 -14.62 -7.15 -9.46
N GLY A 91 -14.58 -5.83 -9.21
CA GLY A 91 -13.65 -5.22 -8.27
C GLY A 91 -13.78 -5.77 -6.86
N SER A 92 -15.02 -5.91 -6.36
CA SER A 92 -15.29 -6.49 -5.03
C SER A 92 -14.89 -7.96 -4.95
N MET A 93 -15.15 -8.73 -5.99
CA MET A 93 -14.76 -10.14 -6.06
C MET A 93 -13.23 -10.30 -6.09
N ALA A 94 -12.54 -9.52 -6.90
CA ALA A 94 -11.09 -9.51 -6.97
C ALA A 94 -10.45 -9.11 -5.63
N THR A 95 -11.01 -8.11 -4.96
CA THR A 95 -10.60 -7.66 -3.63
C THR A 95 -10.77 -8.78 -2.61
N GLY A 96 -11.91 -9.46 -2.60
CA GLY A 96 -12.17 -10.58 -1.69
C GLY A 96 -11.21 -11.74 -1.92
N MET A 97 -10.91 -12.06 -3.17
CA MET A 97 -9.93 -13.10 -3.51
C MET A 97 -8.52 -12.74 -3.04
N MET A 98 -8.09 -11.49 -3.23
CA MET A 98 -6.78 -11.04 -2.79
C MET A 98 -6.67 -11.04 -1.27
N LYS A 99 -7.67 -10.54 -0.55
CA LYS A 99 -7.71 -10.56 0.92
C LYS A 99 -7.64 -12.00 1.46
N ASN A 100 -8.38 -12.91 0.86
CA ASN A 100 -8.36 -14.32 1.24
C ASN A 100 -6.98 -14.95 1.01
N MET A 101 -6.34 -14.64 -0.12
CA MET A 101 -4.99 -15.12 -0.43
C MET A 101 -3.95 -14.58 0.55
N ILE A 102 -4.07 -13.31 0.93
CA ILE A 102 -3.21 -12.67 1.92
C ILE A 102 -3.34 -13.36 3.28
N GLU A 103 -4.58 -13.61 3.74
CA GLU A 103 -4.84 -14.34 4.99
C GLU A 103 -4.26 -15.74 4.96
N LYS A 104 -4.50 -16.50 3.89
CA LYS A 104 -4.01 -17.89 3.77
C LYS A 104 -2.50 -17.99 3.80
N LYS A 105 -1.80 -16.98 3.31
CA LYS A 105 -0.33 -16.94 3.31
C LYS A 105 0.27 -16.33 4.57
N GLY A 106 -0.56 -15.92 5.52
CA GLY A 106 -0.11 -15.34 6.78
C GLY A 106 0.53 -13.95 6.62
N VAL A 107 0.18 -13.23 5.58
CA VAL A 107 0.66 -11.85 5.36
C VAL A 107 -0.14 -10.89 6.24
N ALA A 108 0.54 -9.95 6.90
CA ALA A 108 -0.10 -8.96 7.75
C ALA A 108 -1.08 -8.08 6.96
N SER A 109 -2.17 -7.64 7.60
CA SER A 109 -3.09 -6.68 7.01
C SER A 109 -2.47 -5.28 6.90
N ILE A 110 -3.08 -4.40 6.10
CA ILE A 110 -2.60 -3.02 5.99
C ILE A 110 -2.67 -2.30 7.33
N GLU A 111 -3.73 -2.54 8.10
CA GLU A 111 -3.89 -1.97 9.44
C GLU A 111 -2.76 -2.42 10.38
N GLU A 112 -2.41 -3.69 10.35
CA GLU A 112 -1.30 -4.23 11.13
C GLU A 112 0.04 -3.63 10.70
N LEU A 113 0.29 -3.52 9.40
CA LEU A 113 1.50 -2.89 8.86
C LEU A 113 1.59 -1.42 9.25
N ARG A 114 0.48 -0.71 9.24
CA ARG A 114 0.43 0.69 9.68
C ARG A 114 0.76 0.82 11.17
N GLU A 115 0.24 -0.05 12.02
CA GLU A 115 0.58 -0.07 13.44
C GLU A 115 2.06 -0.38 13.65
N GLU A 116 2.60 -1.37 12.96
CA GLU A 116 4.03 -1.67 12.98
C GLU A 116 4.89 -0.48 12.57
N ALA A 117 4.46 0.26 11.55
CA ALA A 117 5.14 1.47 11.11
C ALA A 117 5.16 2.54 12.21
N ILE A 118 4.03 2.76 12.87
CA ILE A 118 3.91 3.72 13.98
C ILE A 118 4.79 3.29 15.15
N GLU A 119 4.76 2.02 15.53
CA GLU A 119 5.61 1.48 16.59
C GLU A 119 7.10 1.56 16.26
N GLY A 120 7.47 1.49 14.99
CA GLY A 120 8.83 1.64 14.50
C GLY A 120 9.27 3.10 14.30
N ASP A 121 8.51 4.06 14.82
CA ASP A 121 8.77 5.51 14.70
C ASP A 121 8.75 6.04 13.26
N VAL A 122 8.06 5.38 12.36
CA VAL A 122 7.79 5.91 11.02
C VAL A 122 6.82 7.10 11.13
N ARG A 123 7.19 8.22 10.55
CA ARG A 123 6.32 9.38 10.52
C ARG A 123 5.32 9.29 9.38
N LEU A 124 4.04 9.37 9.70
CA LEU A 124 2.94 9.37 8.73
C LEU A 124 2.44 10.80 8.59
N ILE A 125 2.64 11.40 7.44
CA ILE A 125 2.35 12.82 7.19
C ILE A 125 1.27 12.92 6.12
N GLY A 126 0.16 13.56 6.44
CA GLY A 126 -0.92 13.86 5.48
C GLY A 126 -0.68 15.20 4.78
N CYS A 127 -0.93 15.25 3.47
CA CYS A 127 -0.81 16.47 2.69
C CYS A 127 -1.98 17.42 3.00
N GLN A 128 -1.69 18.55 3.65
CA GLN A 128 -2.70 19.53 4.03
C GLN A 128 -3.45 20.10 2.82
N MET A 129 -2.74 20.39 1.75
CA MET A 129 -3.35 20.93 0.52
C MET A 129 -4.42 19.98 -0.04
N THR A 130 -4.17 18.69 -0.01
CA THR A 130 -5.13 17.70 -0.50
C THR A 130 -6.28 17.47 0.49
N LEU A 131 -6.00 17.58 1.79
CA LEU A 131 -7.04 17.46 2.81
C LEU A 131 -8.09 18.59 2.70
N ASP A 132 -7.70 19.75 2.20
CA ASP A 132 -8.58 20.90 2.03
C ASP A 132 -9.41 20.86 0.75
N LEU A 133 -9.20 19.88 -0.13
CA LEU A 133 -9.99 19.65 -1.32
C LEU A 133 -11.26 18.84 -1.02
#